data_0b5103dc6837e2dad0fcf6f8d1c68377
#
_entry.id   0b5103dc6837e2dad0fcf6f8d1c68377
#
_cell.length_a   1.000
_cell.length_b   1.000
_cell.length_c   1.000
_cell.angle_alpha   90.00
_cell.angle_beta   90.00
_cell.angle_gamma   90.00
#
_symmetry.space_group_name_H-M   'P 1'
#
loop_
_entity.id
_entity.type
_entity.pdbx_description
1 polymer ?
#
loop_
_entity_poly.entity_id
_entity_poly.type
_entity_poly.pdbx_seq_one_letter_code
_entity_poly.pdbx_strand_id
1 'polypeptide(L)'
;MANSENIIIINCGSQFTQLIARRLREMKIHSVILNWDVSRETAASYSPKGVIISGGPDSVNDPDAITIDPKILELGCPVLGICYGMQLLAKLTGGVVSSGRSPEYGVTTLTVKGTSRILQGLPAEFKALMSHGDNVTELPEGFAATSTTSGGVISSIEDEGRKFYGLQFHPEVVHTEHGQEILENFAFKICGCSGDWDLANWVERTITEIRSSVGTDKVVCGLSGGVDSSVCAVLVNKAVGENLQCVFVNHGLMRKNEPEQVMSQYRALGLNVKYVDASEKFLSELAGVTDPEKKRKIIGRLFIEVFEEEAKKIDGAKWLLQGTIYPDVIESGTKKGSAVIKSHHNVGGLPEHMNLKLLEPLRDLFKDEVRALGRIIGMPEEIITRQPFPGPGLAVRCLGEITRERLDTLREADAIFREELRNAGLYAGIWQSFCVLLPVKSVGVMGDSRTYREAVVLRAIHSQDAMTAEWVRIDYDVLDRVAKRICNEVKGINRVVMDVTSKPPATIEWE
;
A
#
# COMPACT_ATOMS: atom_id res chain seq x y z
N MET A 1 11.60 25.67 6.02
CA MET A 1 11.08 24.29 6.29
C MET A 1 11.36 23.99 7.74
N ALA A 2 10.34 23.89 8.60
CA ALA A 2 10.53 23.40 9.96
C ALA A 2 10.91 21.91 9.85
N ASN A 3 12.12 21.59 10.31
CA ASN A 3 12.69 20.25 10.24
C ASN A 3 11.83 19.28 11.08
N SER A 4 10.95 18.50 10.45
CA SER A 4 10.55 17.25 11.07
C SER A 4 11.80 16.36 11.10
N GLU A 5 12.06 15.75 12.25
CA GLU A 5 13.18 14.81 12.39
C GLU A 5 12.95 13.61 11.46
N ASN A 6 13.90 13.38 10.55
CA ASN A 6 13.76 12.36 9.53
C ASN A 6 14.77 11.23 9.75
N ILE A 7 14.31 9.99 9.60
CA ILE A 7 15.18 8.85 9.34
C ILE A 7 14.97 8.43 7.88
N ILE A 8 16.04 8.44 7.09
CA ILE A 8 15.96 7.94 5.71
C ILE A 8 16.26 6.44 5.69
N ILE A 9 15.56 5.76 4.79
CA ILE A 9 15.69 4.31 4.58
C ILE A 9 16.15 4.11 3.14
N ILE A 10 17.30 3.53 2.94
CA ILE A 10 17.80 3.18 1.61
C ILE A 10 17.25 1.80 1.24
N ASN A 11 16.45 1.76 0.18
CA ASN A 11 15.80 0.55 -0.30
C ASN A 11 16.74 -0.28 -1.17
N CYS A 12 17.26 -1.38 -0.64
CA CYS A 12 18.05 -2.35 -1.37
C CYS A 12 17.24 -3.53 -1.94
N GLY A 13 15.92 -3.36 -2.09
CA GLY A 13 15.04 -4.35 -2.72
C GLY A 13 14.35 -5.33 -1.77
N SER A 14 14.43 -5.12 -0.46
CA SER A 14 13.71 -5.96 0.51
C SER A 14 12.21 -5.75 0.42
N GLN A 15 11.47 -6.85 0.46
CA GLN A 15 10.02 -6.82 0.65
C GLN A 15 9.59 -6.21 2.00
N PHE A 16 10.50 -6.11 2.98
CA PHE A 16 10.25 -5.57 4.31
C PHE A 16 10.62 -4.09 4.46
N THR A 17 11.15 -3.43 3.43
CA THR A 17 11.56 -2.01 3.51
C THR A 17 10.41 -1.10 3.99
N GLN A 18 9.18 -1.35 3.51
CA GLN A 18 8.01 -0.59 3.94
C GLN A 18 7.66 -0.82 5.41
N LEU A 19 7.92 -2.02 5.96
CA LEU A 19 7.69 -2.30 7.37
C LEU A 19 8.63 -1.50 8.28
N ILE A 20 9.90 -1.33 7.88
CA ILE A 20 10.84 -0.47 8.60
C ILE A 20 10.28 0.95 8.71
N ALA A 21 9.86 1.54 7.58
CA ALA A 21 9.28 2.87 7.56
C ALA A 21 8.03 2.97 8.44
N ARG A 22 7.16 1.98 8.37
CA ARG A 22 5.93 1.92 9.15
C ARG A 22 6.22 1.84 10.65
N ARG A 23 7.19 1.02 11.09
CA ARG A 23 7.59 0.94 12.50
C ARG A 23 8.09 2.29 13.03
N LEU A 24 8.87 3.03 12.24
CA LEU A 24 9.30 4.38 12.60
C LEU A 24 8.11 5.35 12.72
N ARG A 25 7.13 5.28 11.79
CA ARG A 25 5.92 6.11 11.85
C ARG A 25 5.01 5.79 13.04
N GLU A 26 4.91 4.52 13.44
CA GLU A 26 4.23 4.09 14.68
C GLU A 26 4.88 4.72 15.94
N MET A 27 6.19 4.96 15.90
CA MET A 27 6.94 5.70 16.95
C MET A 27 6.87 7.23 16.80
N LYS A 28 6.02 7.74 15.90
CA LYS A 28 5.93 9.17 15.57
C LYS A 28 7.23 9.77 15.05
N ILE A 29 7.96 9.02 14.24
CA ILE A 29 9.17 9.47 13.57
C ILE A 29 8.91 9.52 12.08
N HIS A 30 9.14 10.69 11.46
CA HIS A 30 9.04 10.80 10.02
C HIS A 30 10.11 9.95 9.34
N SER A 31 9.70 9.13 8.36
CA SER A 31 10.62 8.26 7.62
C SER A 31 10.41 8.44 6.12
N VAL A 32 11.49 8.40 5.36
CA VAL A 32 11.49 8.52 3.90
C VAL A 32 12.26 7.37 3.31
N ILE A 33 11.66 6.62 2.39
CA ILE A 33 12.35 5.58 1.62
C ILE A 33 12.94 6.21 0.36
N LEU A 34 14.23 6.02 0.17
CA LEU A 34 14.97 6.43 -1.02
C LEU A 34 15.49 5.19 -1.73
N ASN A 35 15.60 5.23 -3.05
CA ASN A 35 16.18 4.14 -3.81
C ASN A 35 17.68 4.03 -3.53
N TRP A 36 18.24 2.83 -3.75
CA TRP A 36 19.64 2.51 -3.53
C TRP A 36 20.63 3.39 -4.33
N ASP A 37 20.21 3.92 -5.48
CA ASP A 37 20.99 4.77 -6.37
C ASP A 37 20.93 6.27 -6.01
N VAL A 38 20.35 6.62 -4.85
CA VAL A 38 20.28 7.99 -4.39
C VAL A 38 21.67 8.57 -4.14
N SER A 39 21.91 9.81 -4.60
CA SER A 39 23.15 10.51 -4.30
C SER A 39 23.23 11.01 -2.87
N ARG A 40 24.45 11.21 -2.36
CA ARG A 40 24.67 11.83 -1.05
C ARG A 40 23.98 13.20 -0.92
N GLU A 41 24.03 14.01 -1.96
CA GLU A 41 23.43 15.35 -1.98
C GLU A 41 21.92 15.29 -1.80
N THR A 42 21.28 14.37 -2.50
CA THR A 42 19.83 14.14 -2.37
C THR A 42 19.50 13.62 -0.96
N ALA A 43 20.23 12.65 -0.46
CA ALA A 43 20.04 12.14 0.91
C ALA A 43 20.25 13.24 1.96
N ALA A 44 21.27 14.09 1.81
CA ALA A 44 21.56 15.23 2.71
C ALA A 44 20.45 16.28 2.71
N SER A 45 19.74 16.48 1.59
CA SER A 45 18.65 17.48 1.48
C SER A 45 17.50 17.21 2.46
N TYR A 46 17.34 15.95 2.90
CA TYR A 46 16.38 15.57 3.93
C TYR A 46 16.83 15.88 5.35
N SER A 47 18.10 16.31 5.57
CA SER A 47 18.68 16.56 6.90
C SER A 47 18.46 15.39 7.87
N PRO A 48 18.85 14.15 7.52
CA PRO A 48 18.48 12.97 8.28
C PRO A 48 19.16 12.93 9.67
N LYS A 49 18.39 12.51 10.68
CA LYS A 49 18.89 12.18 12.02
C LYS A 49 19.56 10.79 12.05
N GLY A 50 19.20 9.93 11.11
CA GLY A 50 19.76 8.59 10.93
C GLY A 50 19.47 8.02 9.55
N VAL A 51 20.27 7.02 9.18
CA VAL A 51 20.11 6.26 7.92
C VAL A 51 19.90 4.79 8.25
N ILE A 52 18.91 4.16 7.62
CA ILE A 52 18.74 2.70 7.66
C ILE A 52 18.97 2.15 6.25
N ILE A 53 19.86 1.18 6.11
CA ILE A 53 20.07 0.44 4.86
C ILE A 53 19.27 -0.86 4.99
N SER A 54 18.27 -1.05 4.14
CA SER A 54 17.35 -2.19 4.23
C SER A 54 18.00 -3.52 3.82
N GLY A 55 17.28 -4.60 4.03
CA GLY A 55 17.59 -5.89 3.43
C GLY A 55 17.51 -5.85 1.89
N GLY A 56 17.91 -6.93 1.25
CA GLY A 56 17.87 -7.11 -0.20
C GLY A 56 17.82 -8.59 -0.58
N PRO A 57 17.42 -8.91 -1.83
CA PRO A 57 17.25 -10.29 -2.27
C PRO A 57 18.57 -10.96 -2.69
N ASP A 58 19.61 -10.17 -3.00
CA ASP A 58 20.81 -10.63 -3.67
C ASP A 58 21.99 -10.84 -2.68
N SER A 59 23.08 -11.43 -3.16
CA SER A 59 24.36 -11.44 -2.44
C SER A 59 25.12 -10.14 -2.69
N VAL A 60 25.72 -9.56 -1.65
CA VAL A 60 26.61 -8.39 -1.81
C VAL A 60 27.86 -8.70 -2.64
N ASN A 61 28.13 -9.98 -2.92
CA ASN A 61 29.26 -10.45 -3.73
C ASN A 61 28.92 -10.70 -5.20
N ASP A 62 27.66 -10.60 -5.57
CA ASP A 62 27.25 -10.75 -6.96
C ASP A 62 27.80 -9.61 -7.83
N PRO A 63 28.14 -9.88 -9.10
CA PRO A 63 28.67 -8.85 -10.01
C PRO A 63 27.72 -7.65 -10.19
N ASP A 64 26.43 -7.91 -10.18
CA ASP A 64 25.36 -6.91 -10.34
C ASP A 64 24.70 -6.53 -9.00
N ALA A 65 25.38 -6.79 -7.86
CA ALA A 65 24.87 -6.50 -6.53
C ALA A 65 24.44 -5.02 -6.39
N ILE A 66 23.32 -4.82 -5.73
CA ILE A 66 22.87 -3.47 -5.36
C ILE A 66 23.90 -2.87 -4.40
N THR A 67 24.40 -1.69 -4.73
CA THR A 67 25.28 -0.91 -3.85
C THR A 67 24.79 0.51 -3.70
N ILE A 68 25.14 1.17 -2.61
CA ILE A 68 24.81 2.56 -2.34
C ILE A 68 26.00 3.47 -2.64
N ASP A 69 25.77 4.78 -2.81
CA ASP A 69 26.87 5.76 -2.79
C ASP A 69 27.58 5.69 -1.43
N PRO A 70 28.87 5.28 -1.37
CA PRO A 70 29.59 5.16 -0.09
C PRO A 70 29.65 6.47 0.71
N LYS A 71 29.53 7.62 0.03
CA LYS A 71 29.51 8.93 0.68
C LYS A 71 28.26 9.17 1.53
N ILE A 72 27.24 8.33 1.43
CA ILE A 72 26.08 8.33 2.34
C ILE A 72 26.53 8.03 3.78
N LEU A 73 27.54 7.18 3.95
CA LEU A 73 28.14 6.89 5.27
C LEU A 73 28.83 8.10 5.90
N GLU A 74 29.13 9.14 5.09
CA GLU A 74 29.77 10.38 5.54
C GLU A 74 28.77 11.52 5.85
N LEU A 75 27.47 11.22 5.97
CA LEU A 75 26.44 12.21 6.32
C LEU A 75 26.56 12.72 7.76
N GLY A 76 27.37 12.06 8.61
CA GLY A 76 27.60 12.46 10.00
C GLY A 76 26.47 12.07 10.96
N CYS A 77 25.51 11.30 10.52
CA CYS A 77 24.45 10.73 11.35
C CYS A 77 24.64 9.21 11.53
N PRO A 78 24.01 8.58 12.54
CA PRO A 78 24.05 7.13 12.75
C PRO A 78 23.53 6.35 11.54
N VAL A 79 24.15 5.18 11.29
CA VAL A 79 23.75 4.26 10.19
C VAL A 79 23.43 2.88 10.77
N LEU A 80 22.29 2.32 10.38
CA LEU A 80 21.88 0.95 10.69
C LEU A 80 21.72 0.14 9.41
N GLY A 81 22.50 -0.94 9.27
CA GLY A 81 22.29 -1.93 8.22
C GLY A 81 21.44 -3.10 8.72
N ILE A 82 20.42 -3.52 7.95
CA ILE A 82 19.55 -4.66 8.26
C ILE A 82 19.74 -5.74 7.21
N CYS A 83 20.09 -6.96 7.61
CA CYS A 83 20.31 -8.14 6.77
C CYS A 83 21.32 -7.82 5.65
N TYR A 84 20.90 -7.73 4.39
CA TYR A 84 21.74 -7.27 3.30
C TYR A 84 22.45 -5.95 3.59
N GLY A 85 21.73 -5.00 4.23
CA GLY A 85 22.30 -3.71 4.62
C GLY A 85 23.45 -3.81 5.63
N MET A 86 23.43 -4.77 6.57
CA MET A 86 24.55 -5.06 7.46
C MET A 86 25.74 -5.59 6.66
N GLN A 87 25.51 -6.53 5.74
CA GLN A 87 26.57 -7.12 4.89
C GLN A 87 27.19 -6.05 3.99
N LEU A 88 26.35 -5.19 3.38
CA LEU A 88 26.82 -4.08 2.57
C LEU A 88 27.65 -3.08 3.37
N LEU A 89 27.19 -2.70 4.56
CA LEU A 89 27.91 -1.83 5.49
C LEU A 89 29.28 -2.42 5.86
N ALA A 90 29.31 -3.71 6.22
CA ALA A 90 30.56 -4.40 6.54
C ALA A 90 31.53 -4.39 5.35
N LYS A 91 31.06 -4.71 4.14
CA LYS A 91 31.87 -4.71 2.90
C LYS A 91 32.40 -3.31 2.58
N LEU A 92 31.56 -2.28 2.63
CA LEU A 92 31.96 -0.90 2.33
C LEU A 92 32.97 -0.34 3.34
N THR A 93 33.05 -0.91 4.53
CA THR A 93 33.99 -0.49 5.59
C THR A 93 35.21 -1.40 5.75
N GLY A 94 35.39 -2.38 4.83
CA GLY A 94 36.58 -3.22 4.74
C GLY A 94 36.48 -4.59 5.42
N GLY A 95 35.29 -5.02 5.81
CA GLY A 95 35.02 -6.38 6.30
C GLY A 95 34.86 -7.39 5.16
N VAL A 96 34.76 -8.67 5.52
CA VAL A 96 34.57 -9.78 4.58
C VAL A 96 33.20 -10.41 4.76
N VAL A 97 32.47 -10.52 3.67
CA VAL A 97 31.19 -11.25 3.58
C VAL A 97 31.39 -12.47 2.72
N SER A 98 31.03 -13.62 3.21
CA SER A 98 31.17 -14.89 2.48
C SER A 98 29.85 -15.65 2.47
N SER A 99 29.66 -16.47 1.44
CA SER A 99 28.53 -17.41 1.41
C SER A 99 28.65 -18.38 2.58
N GLY A 100 27.63 -18.36 3.44
CA GLY A 100 27.63 -19.12 4.67
C GLY A 100 27.66 -20.64 4.42
N ARG A 101 28.40 -21.37 5.28
CA ARG A 101 28.34 -22.84 5.31
C ARG A 101 26.96 -23.36 5.71
N SER A 102 26.14 -22.51 6.34
CA SER A 102 24.79 -22.81 6.80
C SER A 102 23.90 -21.59 6.59
N PRO A 103 23.11 -21.52 5.52
CA PRO A 103 22.07 -20.51 5.37
C PRO A 103 21.09 -20.59 6.53
N GLU A 104 20.68 -19.44 7.07
CA GLU A 104 19.69 -19.37 8.16
C GLU A 104 18.38 -18.78 7.65
N TYR A 105 17.33 -19.60 7.63
CA TYR A 105 15.96 -19.19 7.29
C TYR A 105 15.00 -19.59 8.41
N GLY A 106 14.21 -18.63 8.87
CA GLY A 106 13.26 -18.83 9.94
C GLY A 106 13.70 -18.25 11.28
N VAL A 107 12.96 -18.57 12.32
CA VAL A 107 13.19 -18.05 13.67
C VAL A 107 14.34 -18.82 14.35
N THR A 108 15.34 -18.09 14.84
CA THR A 108 16.46 -18.66 15.60
C THR A 108 16.69 -17.89 16.91
N THR A 109 17.36 -18.54 17.86
CA THR A 109 17.74 -17.89 19.13
C THR A 109 19.05 -17.13 18.96
N LEU A 110 19.07 -15.88 19.40
CA LEU A 110 20.24 -15.03 19.46
C LEU A 110 20.75 -14.93 20.90
N THR A 111 22.07 -14.90 21.04
CA THR A 111 22.73 -14.65 22.32
C THR A 111 23.47 -13.32 22.26
N VAL A 112 23.12 -12.37 23.13
CA VAL A 112 23.77 -11.05 23.24
C VAL A 112 25.12 -11.21 23.89
N LYS A 113 26.15 -10.52 23.36
CA LYS A 113 27.53 -10.57 23.83
C LYS A 113 28.02 -9.16 24.24
N GLY A 114 28.48 -9.04 25.44
CA GLY A 114 29.05 -7.76 25.92
C GLY A 114 28.04 -6.64 26.07
N THR A 115 28.49 -5.40 25.87
CA THR A 115 27.64 -4.21 25.86
C THR A 115 27.29 -3.84 24.44
N SER A 116 26.01 -3.57 24.18
CA SER A 116 25.50 -3.14 22.90
C SER A 116 24.54 -1.96 23.10
N ARG A 117 24.68 -0.92 22.29
CA ARG A 117 23.74 0.21 22.33
C ARG A 117 22.44 -0.11 21.62
N ILE A 118 22.50 -0.80 20.49
CA ILE A 118 21.29 -1.13 19.74
C ILE A 118 20.47 -2.23 20.42
N LEU A 119 21.12 -3.15 21.16
CA LEU A 119 20.44 -4.21 21.91
C LEU A 119 20.28 -3.87 23.41
N GLN A 120 20.49 -2.61 23.79
CA GLN A 120 20.41 -2.18 25.19
C GLN A 120 19.05 -2.42 25.81
N GLY A 121 19.02 -3.09 26.95
CA GLY A 121 17.80 -3.37 27.72
C GLY A 121 17.09 -4.66 27.33
N LEU A 122 17.61 -5.39 26.34
CA LEU A 122 17.05 -6.68 25.94
C LEU A 122 17.55 -7.83 26.81
N PRO A 123 16.84 -8.96 26.86
CA PRO A 123 17.31 -10.19 27.48
C PRO A 123 18.63 -10.69 26.86
N ALA A 124 19.39 -11.46 27.62
CA ALA A 124 20.63 -12.08 27.14
C ALA A 124 20.38 -13.04 25.94
N GLU A 125 19.18 -13.59 25.85
CA GLU A 125 18.73 -14.44 24.72
C GLU A 125 17.34 -14.04 24.31
N PHE A 126 17.09 -14.01 22.99
CA PHE A 126 15.76 -13.76 22.39
C PHE A 126 15.68 -14.39 20.99
N LYS A 127 14.47 -14.53 20.45
CA LYS A 127 14.25 -15.11 19.13
C LYS A 127 14.11 -14.03 18.07
N ALA A 128 14.74 -14.26 16.90
CA ALA A 128 14.64 -13.34 15.76
C ALA A 128 14.51 -14.08 14.43
N LEU A 129 13.90 -13.42 13.45
CA LEU A 129 13.75 -13.95 12.11
C LEU A 129 15.05 -13.72 11.32
N MET A 130 15.65 -14.81 10.87
CA MET A 130 16.77 -14.83 9.94
C MET A 130 16.26 -15.15 8.54
N SER A 131 16.88 -14.51 7.51
CA SER A 131 16.56 -14.76 6.11
C SER A 131 17.77 -14.40 5.23
N HIS A 132 18.83 -15.21 5.31
CA HIS A 132 20.07 -14.93 4.60
C HIS A 132 20.86 -16.18 4.22
N GLY A 133 21.59 -16.08 3.09
CA GLY A 133 22.57 -17.08 2.65
C GLY A 133 24.02 -16.70 2.97
N ASP A 134 24.31 -15.38 2.99
CA ASP A 134 25.63 -14.83 3.24
C ASP A 134 25.77 -14.31 4.67
N ASN A 135 27.00 -14.30 5.21
CA ASN A 135 27.32 -13.82 6.55
C ASN A 135 28.57 -12.93 6.53
N VAL A 136 28.66 -12.00 7.46
CA VAL A 136 29.91 -11.31 7.80
C VAL A 136 30.84 -12.32 8.51
N THR A 137 31.95 -12.64 7.88
CA THR A 137 32.93 -13.60 8.41
C THR A 137 34.14 -12.93 9.03
N GLU A 138 34.52 -11.72 8.57
CA GLU A 138 35.56 -10.90 9.16
C GLU A 138 35.00 -9.49 9.40
N LEU A 139 35.12 -9.02 10.63
CA LEU A 139 34.65 -7.68 11.00
C LEU A 139 35.58 -6.61 10.43
N PRO A 140 35.02 -5.48 9.96
CA PRO A 140 35.84 -4.32 9.62
C PRO A 140 36.54 -3.78 10.89
N GLU A 141 37.64 -3.05 10.67
CA GLU A 141 38.33 -2.36 11.78
C GLU A 141 37.39 -1.40 12.54
N GLY A 142 37.41 -1.47 13.85
CA GLY A 142 36.56 -0.67 14.73
C GLY A 142 35.22 -1.32 15.09
N PHE A 143 34.78 -2.37 14.39
CA PHE A 143 33.56 -3.06 14.72
C PHE A 143 33.75 -4.17 15.76
N ALA A 144 32.74 -4.34 16.60
CA ALA A 144 32.62 -5.46 17.54
C ALA A 144 31.35 -6.28 17.23
N ALA A 145 31.42 -7.61 17.34
CA ALA A 145 30.23 -8.45 17.32
C ALA A 145 29.50 -8.37 18.67
N THR A 146 28.22 -7.99 18.65
CA THR A 146 27.41 -7.78 19.86
C THR A 146 26.35 -8.84 20.07
N SER A 147 26.10 -9.71 19.09
CA SER A 147 25.32 -10.94 19.26
C SER A 147 25.71 -12.01 18.25
N THR A 148 25.35 -13.25 18.56
CA THR A 148 25.51 -14.41 17.65
C THR A 148 24.29 -15.31 17.69
N THR A 149 24.04 -16.04 16.59
CA THR A 149 23.05 -17.11 16.57
C THR A 149 23.51 -18.32 17.34
N SER A 150 22.60 -19.25 17.63
CA SER A 150 22.95 -20.58 18.20
C SER A 150 23.91 -21.37 17.28
N GLY A 151 23.93 -21.08 15.97
CA GLY A 151 24.87 -21.64 14.99
C GLY A 151 26.23 -20.94 14.98
N GLY A 152 26.45 -19.91 15.80
CA GLY A 152 27.71 -19.18 15.87
C GLY A 152 27.87 -18.08 14.81
N VAL A 153 26.83 -17.78 14.02
CA VAL A 153 26.85 -16.70 13.04
C VAL A 153 26.76 -15.35 13.75
N ILE A 154 27.55 -14.36 13.33
CA ILE A 154 27.47 -12.98 13.83
C ILE A 154 26.12 -12.41 13.42
N SER A 155 25.29 -12.08 14.41
CA SER A 155 23.93 -11.57 14.20
C SER A 155 23.78 -10.07 14.45
N SER A 156 24.73 -9.41 15.13
CA SER A 156 24.82 -7.96 15.20
C SER A 156 26.26 -7.47 15.33
N ILE A 157 26.51 -6.29 14.77
CA ILE A 157 27.80 -5.60 14.79
C ILE A 157 27.62 -4.12 15.16
N GLU A 158 28.59 -3.54 15.84
CA GLU A 158 28.59 -2.12 16.21
C GLU A 158 29.97 -1.51 16.09
N ASP A 159 30.03 -0.28 15.57
CA ASP A 159 31.14 0.66 15.72
C ASP A 159 30.60 1.96 16.33
N GLU A 160 30.81 2.11 17.63
CA GLU A 160 30.33 3.28 18.36
C GLU A 160 31.03 4.58 17.94
N GLY A 161 32.28 4.50 17.51
CA GLY A 161 33.07 5.67 17.10
C GLY A 161 32.48 6.35 15.86
N ARG A 162 32.11 5.57 14.87
CA ARG A 162 31.46 6.03 13.64
C ARG A 162 29.94 6.06 13.76
N LYS A 163 29.36 5.50 14.80
CA LYS A 163 27.92 5.27 15.03
C LYS A 163 27.31 4.37 13.94
N PHE A 164 27.99 3.30 13.58
CA PHE A 164 27.55 2.31 12.61
C PHE A 164 27.08 1.04 13.32
N TYR A 165 25.91 0.56 12.93
CA TYR A 165 25.24 -0.58 13.53
C TYR A 165 24.78 -1.53 12.42
N GLY A 166 24.82 -2.84 12.68
CA GLY A 166 24.35 -3.84 11.74
C GLY A 166 23.60 -4.95 12.47
N LEU A 167 22.49 -5.39 11.87
CA LEU A 167 21.67 -6.51 12.31
C LEU A 167 21.51 -7.48 11.15
N GLN A 168 21.86 -8.75 11.32
CA GLN A 168 21.67 -9.78 10.30
C GLN A 168 20.21 -10.26 10.24
N PHE A 169 19.46 -10.07 11.31
CA PHE A 169 18.05 -10.39 11.43
C PHE A 169 17.15 -9.18 11.14
N HIS A 170 15.85 -9.44 11.03
CA HIS A 170 14.84 -8.45 10.70
C HIS A 170 14.08 -7.97 11.95
N PRO A 171 14.41 -6.81 12.54
CA PRO A 171 13.70 -6.26 13.71
C PRO A 171 12.29 -5.75 13.37
N GLU A 172 12.02 -5.44 12.10
CA GLU A 172 10.77 -4.86 11.63
C GLU A 172 9.60 -5.82 11.58
N VAL A 173 9.88 -7.15 11.60
CA VAL A 173 8.85 -8.17 11.44
C VAL A 173 8.35 -8.70 12.79
N VAL A 174 7.09 -9.15 12.84
CA VAL A 174 6.43 -9.63 14.07
C VAL A 174 7.04 -10.90 14.66
N HIS A 175 7.82 -11.65 13.87
CA HIS A 175 8.48 -12.89 14.31
C HIS A 175 9.77 -12.65 15.09
N THR A 176 10.26 -11.40 15.14
CA THR A 176 11.41 -11.01 15.96
C THR A 176 10.92 -10.47 17.28
N GLU A 177 11.27 -11.18 18.36
CA GLU A 177 11.04 -10.71 19.73
C GLU A 177 11.82 -9.41 19.96
N HIS A 178 11.25 -8.45 20.66
CA HIS A 178 11.87 -7.15 20.96
C HIS A 178 12.28 -6.32 19.72
N GLY A 179 11.75 -6.61 18.54
CA GLY A 179 12.08 -5.88 17.30
C GLY A 179 11.76 -4.38 17.42
N GLN A 180 10.64 -4.05 18.08
CA GLN A 180 10.23 -2.67 18.33
C GLN A 180 11.23 -1.94 19.23
N GLU A 181 11.65 -2.55 20.37
CA GLU A 181 12.62 -1.96 21.30
C GLU A 181 13.99 -1.74 20.64
N ILE A 182 14.40 -2.61 19.71
CA ILE A 182 15.63 -2.43 18.94
C ILE A 182 15.54 -1.17 18.05
N LEU A 183 14.44 -1.01 17.33
CA LEU A 183 14.22 0.18 16.51
C LEU A 183 14.07 1.46 17.37
N GLU A 184 13.47 1.37 18.56
CA GLU A 184 13.42 2.46 19.53
C GLU A 184 14.80 2.84 20.03
N ASN A 185 15.66 1.87 20.33
CA ASN A 185 17.05 2.14 20.71
C ASN A 185 17.78 2.90 19.59
N PHE A 186 17.64 2.47 18.33
CA PHE A 186 18.24 3.18 17.21
C PHE A 186 17.68 4.60 17.08
N ALA A 187 16.38 4.75 17.03
CA ALA A 187 15.73 6.01 16.72
C ALA A 187 15.86 7.05 17.85
N PHE A 188 15.56 6.66 19.09
CA PHE A 188 15.53 7.60 20.23
C PHE A 188 16.88 7.74 20.91
N LYS A 189 17.57 6.60 21.23
CA LYS A 189 18.80 6.65 22.02
C LYS A 189 20.05 6.91 21.20
N ILE A 190 20.08 6.43 19.94
CA ILE A 190 21.23 6.56 19.05
C ILE A 190 21.10 7.78 18.14
N CYS A 191 19.98 7.91 17.42
CA CYS A 191 19.73 9.06 16.54
C CYS A 191 19.25 10.32 17.27
N GLY A 192 18.74 10.19 18.51
CA GLY A 192 18.24 11.30 19.30
C GLY A 192 16.96 11.95 18.74
N CYS A 193 16.09 11.15 18.11
CA CYS A 193 14.78 11.61 17.69
C CYS A 193 13.88 11.85 18.91
N SER A 194 12.95 12.82 18.80
CA SER A 194 11.99 13.17 19.87
C SER A 194 10.62 12.50 19.69
N GLY A 195 10.30 11.97 18.50
CA GLY A 195 8.99 11.41 18.21
C GLY A 195 7.91 12.49 18.05
N ASP A 196 8.22 13.55 17.33
CA ASP A 196 7.38 14.73 17.14
C ASP A 196 6.55 14.73 15.85
N TRP A 197 6.59 13.63 15.10
CA TRP A 197 5.74 13.49 13.92
C TRP A 197 4.26 13.47 14.32
N ASP A 198 3.56 14.54 13.94
CA ASP A 198 2.13 14.72 14.22
C ASP A 198 1.37 15.08 12.93
N LEU A 199 0.38 14.25 12.61
CA LEU A 199 -0.45 14.45 11.42
C LEU A 199 -1.30 15.73 11.47
N ALA A 200 -1.68 16.24 12.66
CA ALA A 200 -2.46 17.49 12.74
C ALA A 200 -1.58 18.68 12.31
N ASN A 201 -0.37 18.76 12.83
CA ASN A 201 0.62 19.77 12.42
C ASN A 201 0.98 19.64 10.93
N TRP A 202 1.07 18.39 10.44
CA TRP A 202 1.31 18.12 9.02
C TRP A 202 0.18 18.67 8.14
N VAL A 203 -1.10 18.52 8.54
CA VAL A 203 -2.27 19.06 7.83
C VAL A 203 -2.18 20.56 7.66
N GLU A 204 -1.96 21.30 8.74
CA GLU A 204 -1.88 22.77 8.72
C GLU A 204 -0.77 23.27 7.82
N ARG A 205 0.41 22.66 7.91
CA ARG A 205 1.56 22.96 7.07
C ARG A 205 1.25 22.66 5.61
N THR A 206 0.73 21.48 5.30
CA THR A 206 0.42 21.05 3.92
C THR A 206 -0.64 21.95 3.28
N ILE A 207 -1.68 22.33 4.02
CA ILE A 207 -2.69 23.30 3.54
C ILE A 207 -2.01 24.64 3.18
N THR A 208 -1.08 25.11 4.01
CA THR A 208 -0.36 26.37 3.77
C THR A 208 0.55 26.27 2.54
N GLU A 209 1.26 25.17 2.40
CA GLU A 209 2.14 24.89 1.25
C GLU A 209 1.33 24.79 -0.07
N ILE A 210 0.20 24.07 -0.05
CA ILE A 210 -0.70 23.98 -1.21
C ILE A 210 -1.23 25.36 -1.59
N ARG A 211 -1.72 26.13 -0.62
CA ARG A 211 -2.24 27.49 -0.86
C ARG A 211 -1.19 28.41 -1.47
N SER A 212 0.04 28.32 -0.98
CA SER A 212 1.17 29.12 -1.48
C SER A 212 1.58 28.70 -2.90
N SER A 213 1.58 27.39 -3.19
CA SER A 213 2.03 26.87 -4.49
C SER A 213 0.98 27.03 -5.57
N VAL A 214 -0.29 26.83 -5.25
CA VAL A 214 -1.41 26.91 -6.21
C VAL A 214 -1.83 28.35 -6.44
N GLY A 215 -1.83 29.17 -5.40
CA GLY A 215 -2.28 30.57 -5.49
C GLY A 215 -3.74 30.68 -5.93
N THR A 216 -3.97 31.39 -7.04
CA THR A 216 -5.31 31.57 -7.65
C THR A 216 -5.59 30.62 -8.80
N ASP A 217 -4.66 29.73 -9.12
CA ASP A 217 -4.83 28.77 -10.21
C ASP A 217 -5.91 27.73 -9.88
N LYS A 218 -6.54 27.15 -10.91
CA LYS A 218 -7.49 26.07 -10.73
C LYS A 218 -6.81 24.72 -10.69
N VAL A 219 -7.35 23.85 -9.83
CA VAL A 219 -6.92 22.46 -9.64
C VAL A 219 -8.02 21.53 -10.14
N VAL A 220 -7.68 20.57 -10.96
CA VAL A 220 -8.61 19.51 -11.43
C VAL A 220 -8.32 18.21 -10.70
N CYS A 221 -9.36 17.50 -10.27
CA CYS A 221 -9.26 16.23 -9.59
C CYS A 221 -10.21 15.18 -10.18
N GLY A 222 -9.70 14.01 -10.53
CA GLY A 222 -10.52 12.84 -10.82
C GLY A 222 -10.88 12.10 -9.52
N LEU A 223 -12.16 12.01 -9.20
CA LEU A 223 -12.63 11.28 -8.03
C LEU A 223 -13.03 9.86 -8.40
N SER A 224 -12.41 8.87 -7.77
CA SER A 224 -12.71 7.45 -7.97
C SER A 224 -13.76 6.88 -7.00
N GLY A 225 -14.20 7.67 -6.02
CA GLY A 225 -15.00 7.17 -4.90
C GLY A 225 -14.19 6.44 -3.83
N GLY A 226 -12.87 6.30 -4.00
CA GLY A 226 -11.96 5.69 -3.03
C GLY A 226 -11.60 6.66 -1.89
N VAL A 227 -11.10 6.09 -0.77
CA VAL A 227 -10.70 6.87 0.42
C VAL A 227 -9.63 7.89 0.06
N ASP A 228 -8.57 7.47 -0.66
CA ASP A 228 -7.39 8.29 -0.91
C ASP A 228 -7.73 9.52 -1.75
N SER A 229 -8.44 9.34 -2.87
CA SER A 229 -8.90 10.46 -3.71
C SER A 229 -9.84 11.40 -2.96
N SER A 230 -10.70 10.85 -2.08
CA SER A 230 -11.63 11.65 -1.27
C SER A 230 -10.91 12.48 -0.20
N VAL A 231 -9.98 11.87 0.55
CA VAL A 231 -9.16 12.57 1.55
C VAL A 231 -8.32 13.65 0.88
N CYS A 232 -7.71 13.31 -0.25
CA CYS A 232 -6.91 14.24 -1.05
C CYS A 232 -7.72 15.46 -1.49
N ALA A 233 -8.91 15.24 -2.05
CA ALA A 233 -9.81 16.31 -2.49
C ALA A 233 -10.27 17.21 -1.33
N VAL A 234 -10.65 16.63 -0.19
CA VAL A 234 -11.08 17.40 0.99
C VAL A 234 -9.93 18.23 1.54
N LEU A 235 -8.72 17.68 1.63
CA LEU A 235 -7.52 18.39 2.08
C LEU A 235 -7.24 19.61 1.18
N VAL A 236 -7.24 19.40 -0.15
CA VAL A 236 -6.97 20.49 -1.11
C VAL A 236 -8.12 21.50 -1.15
N ASN A 237 -9.37 21.05 -0.99
CA ASN A 237 -10.51 21.97 -0.89
C ASN A 237 -10.37 22.93 0.30
N LYS A 238 -9.85 22.47 1.44
CA LYS A 238 -9.54 23.35 2.60
C LYS A 238 -8.45 24.39 2.28
N ALA A 239 -7.56 24.09 1.34
CA ALA A 239 -6.49 25.01 0.94
C ALA A 239 -6.96 26.02 -0.10
N VAL A 240 -7.65 25.61 -1.16
CA VAL A 240 -7.93 26.43 -2.36
C VAL A 240 -9.42 26.69 -2.61
N GLY A 241 -10.33 26.07 -1.83
CA GLY A 241 -11.78 26.29 -1.91
C GLY A 241 -12.34 26.03 -3.31
N GLU A 242 -13.08 26.98 -3.86
CA GLU A 242 -13.75 26.88 -5.16
C GLU A 242 -12.80 26.69 -6.36
N ASN A 243 -11.52 26.92 -6.18
CA ASN A 243 -10.53 26.67 -7.22
C ASN A 243 -10.28 25.17 -7.45
N LEU A 244 -10.75 24.28 -6.55
CA LEU A 244 -10.76 22.85 -6.79
C LEU A 244 -12.02 22.46 -7.57
N GLN A 245 -11.82 21.86 -8.75
CA GLN A 245 -12.87 21.32 -9.60
C GLN A 245 -12.70 19.79 -9.68
N CYS A 246 -13.66 19.05 -9.14
CA CYS A 246 -13.64 17.61 -9.17
C CYS A 246 -14.50 17.05 -10.29
N VAL A 247 -14.06 15.94 -10.89
CA VAL A 247 -14.81 15.19 -11.90
C VAL A 247 -15.03 13.77 -11.39
N PHE A 248 -16.26 13.35 -11.29
CA PHE A 248 -16.62 11.98 -10.95
C PHE A 248 -17.25 11.30 -12.17
N VAL A 249 -16.59 10.24 -12.67
CA VAL A 249 -17.02 9.50 -13.87
C VAL A 249 -17.77 8.24 -13.44
N ASN A 250 -19.05 8.17 -13.78
CA ASN A 250 -19.80 6.91 -13.73
C ASN A 250 -19.53 6.10 -14.99
N HIS A 251 -18.72 5.07 -14.89
CA HIS A 251 -18.36 4.17 -15.97
C HIS A 251 -19.31 2.95 -16.10
N GLY A 252 -20.41 2.92 -15.35
CA GLY A 252 -21.39 1.83 -15.42
C GLY A 252 -20.95 0.50 -14.78
N LEU A 253 -19.75 0.44 -14.16
CA LEU A 253 -19.19 -0.76 -13.53
C LEU A 253 -19.13 -0.64 -12.01
N MET A 254 -19.88 0.29 -11.43
CA MET A 254 -19.97 0.52 -10.00
C MET A 254 -21.00 -0.42 -9.35
N ARG A 255 -20.92 -0.53 -8.01
CA ARG A 255 -21.87 -1.26 -7.19
C ARG A 255 -23.27 -0.63 -7.26
N LYS A 256 -24.26 -1.37 -6.76
CA LYS A 256 -25.65 -0.88 -6.67
C LYS A 256 -25.72 0.44 -5.90
N ASN A 257 -26.35 1.46 -6.51
CA ASN A 257 -26.56 2.81 -5.96
C ASN A 257 -25.27 3.54 -5.52
N GLU A 258 -24.12 3.06 -5.94
CA GLU A 258 -22.84 3.64 -5.51
C GLU A 258 -22.59 5.04 -6.09
N PRO A 259 -22.89 5.34 -7.38
CA PRO A 259 -22.75 6.69 -7.92
C PRO A 259 -23.53 7.74 -7.13
N GLU A 260 -24.79 7.45 -6.81
CA GLU A 260 -25.69 8.35 -6.07
C GLU A 260 -25.18 8.57 -4.63
N GLN A 261 -24.76 7.49 -3.95
CA GLN A 261 -24.21 7.55 -2.61
C GLN A 261 -22.93 8.39 -2.55
N VAL A 262 -22.02 8.16 -3.48
CA VAL A 262 -20.75 8.91 -3.56
C VAL A 262 -21.00 10.38 -3.85
N MET A 263 -21.89 10.70 -4.78
CA MET A 263 -22.23 12.10 -5.09
C MET A 263 -22.90 12.81 -3.92
N SER A 264 -23.77 12.13 -3.17
CA SER A 264 -24.39 12.67 -1.94
C SER A 264 -23.32 12.98 -0.88
N GLN A 265 -22.39 12.06 -0.67
CA GLN A 265 -21.29 12.23 0.29
C GLN A 265 -20.37 13.40 -0.10
N TYR A 266 -20.01 13.54 -1.36
CA TYR A 266 -19.16 14.64 -1.82
C TYR A 266 -19.83 16.02 -1.69
N ARG A 267 -21.13 16.10 -1.96
CA ARG A 267 -21.91 17.33 -1.72
C ARG A 267 -21.93 17.70 -0.24
N ALA A 268 -22.10 16.73 0.64
CA ALA A 268 -22.06 16.95 2.08
C ALA A 268 -20.70 17.44 2.59
N LEU A 269 -19.60 17.07 1.89
CA LEU A 269 -18.25 17.54 2.16
C LEU A 269 -17.94 18.92 1.54
N GLY A 270 -18.90 19.55 0.86
CA GLY A 270 -18.72 20.85 0.23
C GLY A 270 -17.79 20.82 -1.00
N LEU A 271 -17.60 19.67 -1.63
CA LEU A 271 -16.78 19.55 -2.85
C LEU A 271 -17.59 19.98 -4.08
N ASN A 272 -16.96 20.75 -4.95
CA ASN A 272 -17.50 21.07 -6.27
C ASN A 272 -17.22 19.92 -7.23
N VAL A 273 -18.23 19.05 -7.45
CA VAL A 273 -18.07 17.82 -8.23
C VAL A 273 -18.98 17.83 -9.45
N LYS A 274 -18.38 17.73 -10.62
CA LYS A 274 -19.08 17.47 -11.87
C LYS A 274 -19.29 15.96 -12.01
N TYR A 275 -20.55 15.55 -12.08
CA TYR A 275 -20.94 14.18 -12.41
C TYR A 275 -20.97 13.97 -13.92
N VAL A 276 -20.29 12.93 -14.41
CA VAL A 276 -20.27 12.55 -15.82
C VAL A 276 -20.75 11.10 -15.96
N ASP A 277 -21.88 10.89 -16.61
CA ASP A 277 -22.33 9.55 -16.95
C ASP A 277 -21.74 9.11 -18.30
N ALA A 278 -20.78 8.20 -18.24
CA ALA A 278 -20.13 7.60 -19.40
C ALA A 278 -20.46 6.09 -19.53
N SER A 279 -21.48 5.61 -18.78
CA SER A 279 -21.79 4.19 -18.67
C SER A 279 -21.99 3.51 -20.04
N GLU A 280 -22.70 4.17 -20.97
CA GLU A 280 -22.91 3.66 -22.32
C GLU A 280 -21.59 3.51 -23.11
N LYS A 281 -20.70 4.53 -23.02
CA LYS A 281 -19.40 4.51 -23.71
C LYS A 281 -18.57 3.32 -23.24
N PHE A 282 -18.51 3.07 -21.92
CA PHE A 282 -17.75 1.96 -21.37
C PHE A 282 -18.36 0.59 -21.71
N LEU A 283 -19.67 0.44 -21.56
CA LEU A 283 -20.34 -0.84 -21.82
C LEU A 283 -20.29 -1.23 -23.29
N SER A 284 -20.40 -0.27 -24.22
CA SER A 284 -20.28 -0.55 -25.63
C SER A 284 -18.90 -1.02 -26.06
N GLU A 285 -17.83 -0.42 -25.51
CA GLU A 285 -16.45 -0.82 -25.81
C GLU A 285 -16.06 -2.16 -25.14
N LEU A 286 -16.74 -2.55 -24.07
CA LEU A 286 -16.54 -3.82 -23.37
C LEU A 286 -17.38 -4.97 -23.95
N ALA A 287 -18.29 -4.71 -24.88
CA ALA A 287 -19.12 -5.73 -25.46
C ALA A 287 -18.28 -6.81 -26.17
N GLY A 288 -18.52 -8.08 -25.84
CA GLY A 288 -17.79 -9.23 -26.37
C GLY A 288 -16.36 -9.40 -25.79
N VAL A 289 -15.89 -8.53 -24.90
CA VAL A 289 -14.55 -8.62 -24.30
C VAL A 289 -14.59 -9.53 -23.07
N THR A 290 -13.86 -10.64 -23.14
CA THR A 290 -13.80 -11.64 -22.06
C THR A 290 -12.43 -11.71 -21.38
N ASP A 291 -11.38 -11.24 -22.04
CA ASP A 291 -10.00 -11.23 -21.50
C ASP A 291 -9.82 -10.16 -20.43
N PRO A 292 -9.35 -10.50 -19.22
CA PRO A 292 -9.25 -9.57 -18.11
C PRO A 292 -8.32 -8.39 -18.37
N GLU A 293 -7.19 -8.63 -19.03
CA GLU A 293 -6.21 -7.57 -19.32
C GLU A 293 -6.73 -6.60 -20.39
N LYS A 294 -7.47 -7.10 -21.36
CA LYS A 294 -8.15 -6.24 -22.33
C LYS A 294 -9.24 -5.39 -21.67
N LYS A 295 -10.05 -5.97 -20.76
CA LYS A 295 -11.03 -5.21 -19.98
C LYS A 295 -10.36 -4.05 -19.24
N ARG A 296 -9.27 -4.32 -18.53
CA ARG A 296 -8.52 -3.31 -17.75
C ARG A 296 -7.95 -2.19 -18.64
N LYS A 297 -7.35 -2.54 -19.77
CA LYS A 297 -6.79 -1.57 -20.72
C LYS A 297 -7.86 -0.68 -21.34
N ILE A 298 -9.00 -1.24 -21.73
CA ILE A 298 -10.14 -0.48 -22.27
C ILE A 298 -10.67 0.49 -21.22
N ILE A 299 -10.93 0.01 -19.99
CA ILE A 299 -11.46 0.82 -18.91
C ILE A 299 -10.49 1.96 -18.55
N GLY A 300 -9.20 1.65 -18.42
CA GLY A 300 -8.19 2.67 -18.11
C GLY A 300 -8.09 3.74 -19.18
N ARG A 301 -8.04 3.35 -20.47
CA ARG A 301 -8.02 4.28 -21.61
C ARG A 301 -9.25 5.18 -21.63
N LEU A 302 -10.44 4.60 -21.54
CA LEU A 302 -11.70 5.36 -21.57
C LEU A 302 -11.83 6.32 -20.39
N PHE A 303 -11.36 5.91 -19.21
CA PHE A 303 -11.38 6.79 -18.04
C PHE A 303 -10.52 8.02 -18.28
N ILE A 304 -9.31 7.85 -18.82
CA ILE A 304 -8.41 8.95 -19.17
C ILE A 304 -9.06 9.86 -20.22
N GLU A 305 -9.59 9.29 -21.30
CA GLU A 305 -10.26 10.06 -22.38
C GLU A 305 -11.40 10.93 -21.83
N VAL A 306 -12.32 10.35 -21.05
CA VAL A 306 -13.46 11.07 -20.47
C VAL A 306 -12.98 12.14 -19.49
N PHE A 307 -11.99 11.81 -18.65
CA PHE A 307 -11.42 12.79 -17.71
C PHE A 307 -10.78 13.97 -18.44
N GLU A 308 -9.99 13.73 -19.50
CA GLU A 308 -9.37 14.76 -20.31
C GLU A 308 -10.40 15.67 -21.00
N GLU A 309 -11.44 15.07 -21.58
CA GLU A 309 -12.52 15.82 -22.21
C GLU A 309 -13.18 16.79 -21.23
N GLU A 310 -13.36 16.38 -19.98
CA GLU A 310 -13.97 17.23 -18.95
C GLU A 310 -12.98 18.24 -18.36
N ALA A 311 -11.72 17.86 -18.15
CA ALA A 311 -10.69 18.75 -17.65
C ALA A 311 -10.39 19.91 -18.61
N LYS A 312 -10.42 19.68 -19.93
CA LYS A 312 -10.29 20.72 -20.97
C LYS A 312 -11.40 21.77 -20.95
N LYS A 313 -12.56 21.46 -20.38
CA LYS A 313 -13.68 22.42 -20.23
C LYS A 313 -13.52 23.35 -19.00
N ILE A 314 -12.49 23.11 -18.18
CA ILE A 314 -12.23 23.91 -16.98
C ILE A 314 -11.20 24.97 -17.32
N ASP A 315 -11.67 26.18 -17.63
CA ASP A 315 -10.79 27.30 -17.96
C ASP A 315 -9.86 27.65 -16.79
N GLY A 316 -8.58 27.82 -17.09
CA GLY A 316 -7.57 28.20 -16.11
C GLY A 316 -7.06 27.06 -15.23
N ALA A 317 -7.36 25.79 -15.55
CA ALA A 317 -6.78 24.64 -14.90
C ALA A 317 -5.27 24.56 -15.19
N LYS A 318 -4.44 24.56 -14.13
CA LYS A 318 -2.98 24.42 -14.23
C LYS A 318 -2.44 23.26 -13.39
N TRP A 319 -3.25 22.71 -12.51
CA TRP A 319 -2.85 21.64 -11.61
C TRP A 319 -3.76 20.42 -11.74
N LEU A 320 -3.15 19.24 -11.72
CA LEU A 320 -3.85 17.97 -11.59
C LEU A 320 -3.60 17.40 -10.20
N LEU A 321 -4.67 17.20 -9.43
CA LEU A 321 -4.62 16.56 -8.14
C LEU A 321 -4.70 15.06 -8.28
N GLN A 322 -3.72 14.35 -7.73
CA GLN A 322 -3.70 12.90 -7.63
C GLN A 322 -3.61 12.45 -6.16
N GLY A 323 -4.38 11.44 -5.82
CA GLY A 323 -4.38 10.81 -4.50
C GLY A 323 -3.33 9.70 -4.38
N THR A 324 -2.15 9.88 -4.99
CA THR A 324 -1.01 8.97 -4.86
C THR A 324 -0.60 8.88 -3.41
N ILE A 325 -0.42 7.68 -2.89
CA ILE A 325 0.06 7.41 -1.54
C ILE A 325 1.43 6.73 -1.57
N TYR A 326 2.10 6.69 -0.43
CA TYR A 326 3.49 6.25 -0.33
C TYR A 326 3.76 4.84 -0.91
N PRO A 327 2.93 3.81 -0.67
CA PRO A 327 3.10 2.50 -1.31
C PRO A 327 3.10 2.55 -2.85
N ASP A 328 2.27 3.42 -3.46
CA ASP A 328 2.21 3.57 -4.92
C ASP A 328 3.54 4.10 -5.50
N VAL A 329 4.17 5.04 -4.77
CA VAL A 329 5.47 5.62 -5.14
C VAL A 329 6.57 4.57 -5.13
N ILE A 330 6.60 3.73 -4.09
CA ILE A 330 7.63 2.70 -3.94
C ILE A 330 7.47 1.62 -5.01
N GLU A 331 6.23 1.16 -5.27
CA GLU A 331 5.94 0.16 -6.31
C GLU A 331 6.34 0.63 -7.72
N SER A 332 6.25 1.94 -7.99
CA SER A 332 6.62 2.52 -9.29
C SER A 332 8.13 2.74 -9.47
N GLY A 333 8.88 2.88 -8.38
CA GLY A 333 10.33 3.12 -8.39
C GLY A 333 11.22 1.89 -8.53
N THR A 334 10.70 0.68 -8.34
CA THR A 334 11.48 -0.58 -8.28
C THR A 334 11.64 -1.26 -9.65
N LYS A 335 12.06 -0.54 -10.70
CA LYS A 335 12.32 -1.14 -12.02
C LYS A 335 13.78 -1.55 -12.20
N LYS A 336 14.19 -2.69 -11.61
CA LYS A 336 15.15 -3.63 -12.22
C LYS A 336 14.66 -5.04 -11.88
N GLY A 337 14.03 -5.71 -12.85
CA GLY A 337 13.85 -7.18 -12.84
C GLY A 337 12.63 -7.77 -12.16
N SER A 338 11.76 -7.01 -11.48
CA SER A 338 10.48 -7.53 -11.01
C SER A 338 9.40 -7.34 -12.07
N ALA A 339 8.73 -8.44 -12.44
CA ALA A 339 7.52 -8.36 -13.27
C ALA A 339 6.55 -7.35 -12.64
N VAL A 340 6.10 -6.37 -13.44
CA VAL A 340 5.12 -5.35 -13.03
C VAL A 340 3.83 -6.08 -12.62
N ILE A 341 3.63 -6.29 -11.31
CA ILE A 341 2.45 -7.00 -10.78
C ILE A 341 1.21 -6.11 -10.80
N LYS A 342 1.37 -4.79 -10.91
CA LYS A 342 0.24 -3.84 -10.97
C LYS A 342 0.44 -2.78 -12.05
N SER A 343 -0.26 -2.94 -13.16
CA SER A 343 -0.39 -1.94 -14.23
C SER A 343 -1.47 -0.88 -13.93
N HIS A 344 -1.95 -0.77 -12.70
CA HIS A 344 -3.23 -0.11 -12.38
C HIS A 344 -3.14 1.16 -11.53
N HIS A 345 -1.97 1.50 -11.01
CA HIS A 345 -1.79 2.76 -10.32
C HIS A 345 -1.23 3.78 -11.30
N ASN A 346 -1.94 4.88 -11.51
CA ASN A 346 -1.67 5.99 -12.43
C ASN A 346 -0.35 6.76 -12.13
N VAL A 347 0.69 6.11 -11.65
CA VAL A 347 2.02 6.70 -11.50
C VAL A 347 2.71 6.62 -12.86
N GLY A 348 2.54 7.64 -13.70
CA GLY A 348 3.16 7.74 -15.03
C GLY A 348 2.20 7.69 -16.23
N GLY A 349 0.87 7.62 -16.00
CA GLY A 349 -0.13 7.58 -17.06
C GLY A 349 -0.84 8.90 -17.36
N LEU A 350 -0.22 10.03 -17.00
CA LEU A 350 -0.74 11.33 -17.45
C LEU A 350 -0.50 11.46 -18.95
N PRO A 351 -1.52 11.92 -19.70
CA PRO A 351 -1.34 12.25 -21.09
C PRO A 351 -0.27 13.36 -21.18
N GLU A 352 0.80 13.11 -21.92
CA GLU A 352 1.86 14.09 -22.19
C GLU A 352 1.34 15.40 -22.80
N HIS A 353 0.08 15.42 -23.22
CA HIS A 353 -0.59 16.56 -23.87
C HIS A 353 -1.30 17.50 -22.91
N MET A 354 -1.45 17.15 -21.63
CA MET A 354 -1.99 18.07 -20.62
C MET A 354 -0.84 18.78 -19.92
N ASN A 355 -0.61 20.06 -20.25
CA ASN A 355 0.35 20.92 -19.58
C ASN A 355 -0.08 21.28 -18.14
N LEU A 356 -0.49 20.27 -17.35
CA LEU A 356 -0.87 20.43 -15.94
C LEU A 356 0.29 20.03 -15.03
N LYS A 357 0.51 20.84 -14.00
CA LYS A 357 1.43 20.49 -12.92
C LYS A 357 0.79 19.47 -12.01
N LEU A 358 1.55 18.50 -11.56
CA LEU A 358 1.07 17.46 -10.65
C LEU A 358 1.05 17.97 -9.20
N LEU A 359 -0.05 17.71 -8.49
CA LEU A 359 -0.21 17.97 -7.06
C LEU A 359 -0.54 16.66 -6.34
N GLU A 360 0.40 16.13 -5.54
CA GLU A 360 0.30 14.85 -4.84
C GLU A 360 0.54 15.00 -3.33
N PRO A 361 -0.37 15.64 -2.60
CA PRO A 361 -0.14 15.94 -1.19
C PRO A 361 -0.05 14.72 -0.28
N LEU A 362 -0.58 13.56 -0.67
CA LEU A 362 -0.55 12.34 0.14
C LEU A 362 0.63 11.42 -0.16
N ARG A 363 1.54 11.85 -1.05
CA ARG A 363 2.62 11.02 -1.60
C ARG A 363 3.52 10.36 -0.53
N ASP A 364 3.67 11.01 0.62
CA ASP A 364 4.54 10.55 1.71
C ASP A 364 3.76 9.86 2.84
N LEU A 365 2.46 9.61 2.67
CA LEU A 365 1.61 9.00 3.70
C LEU A 365 1.27 7.54 3.38
N PHE A 366 1.29 6.71 4.43
CA PHE A 366 0.75 5.36 4.37
C PHE A 366 -0.79 5.37 4.41
N LYS A 367 -1.41 4.25 4.01
CA LYS A 367 -2.88 4.12 3.94
C LYS A 367 -3.59 4.36 5.27
N ASP A 368 -3.01 3.91 6.37
CA ASP A 368 -3.52 4.13 7.72
C ASP A 368 -3.36 5.59 8.16
N GLU A 369 -2.26 6.26 7.79
CA GLU A 369 -2.08 7.70 8.00
C GLU A 369 -3.10 8.51 7.18
N VAL A 370 -3.39 8.11 5.94
CA VAL A 370 -4.44 8.75 5.12
C VAL A 370 -5.82 8.62 5.77
N ARG A 371 -6.14 7.48 6.36
CA ARG A 371 -7.39 7.32 7.11
C ARG A 371 -7.42 8.15 8.39
N ALA A 372 -6.31 8.21 9.12
CA ALA A 372 -6.18 9.08 10.31
C ALA A 372 -6.30 10.57 9.91
N LEU A 373 -5.67 10.96 8.80
CA LEU A 373 -5.81 12.29 8.20
C LEU A 373 -7.27 12.60 7.87
N GLY A 374 -8.01 11.67 7.25
CA GLY A 374 -9.43 11.82 6.97
C GLY A 374 -10.25 12.18 8.23
N ARG A 375 -9.96 11.53 9.37
CA ARG A 375 -10.60 11.85 10.66
C ARG A 375 -10.23 13.24 11.15
N ILE A 376 -8.97 13.61 11.08
CA ILE A 376 -8.46 14.93 11.51
C ILE A 376 -9.15 16.06 10.70
N ILE A 377 -9.32 15.86 9.39
CA ILE A 377 -9.97 16.87 8.53
C ILE A 377 -11.50 16.83 8.57
N GLY A 378 -12.10 15.95 9.40
CA GLY A 378 -13.54 15.91 9.68
C GLY A 378 -14.38 15.11 8.68
N MET A 379 -13.79 14.12 8.01
CA MET A 379 -14.54 13.27 7.08
C MET A 379 -15.39 12.23 7.82
N PRO A 380 -16.58 11.87 7.27
CA PRO A 380 -17.42 10.81 7.82
C PRO A 380 -16.72 9.45 7.86
N GLU A 381 -16.92 8.71 8.96
CA GLU A 381 -16.29 7.39 9.15
C GLU A 381 -16.68 6.38 8.06
N GLU A 382 -17.87 6.49 7.49
CA GLU A 382 -18.35 5.66 6.37
C GLU A 382 -17.48 5.77 5.11
N ILE A 383 -16.87 6.94 4.85
CA ILE A 383 -15.95 7.15 3.74
C ILE A 383 -14.58 6.60 4.12
N ILE A 384 -14.12 6.87 5.34
CA ILE A 384 -12.78 6.51 5.83
C ILE A 384 -12.61 4.98 5.94
N THR A 385 -13.66 4.28 6.39
CA THR A 385 -13.65 2.82 6.59
C THR A 385 -14.10 2.03 5.37
N ARG A 386 -14.36 2.72 4.25
CA ARG A 386 -14.77 2.07 3.01
C ARG A 386 -13.77 1.02 2.58
N GLN A 387 -14.28 -0.19 2.30
CA GLN A 387 -13.47 -1.27 1.76
C GLN A 387 -12.90 -0.91 0.38
N PRO A 388 -11.69 -1.37 0.04
CA PRO A 388 -11.12 -1.16 -1.28
C PRO A 388 -12.05 -1.62 -2.39
N PHE A 389 -12.05 -0.87 -3.50
CA PHE A 389 -12.77 -1.23 -4.71
C PHE A 389 -11.83 -1.05 -5.91
N PRO A 390 -11.70 -2.04 -6.79
CA PRO A 390 -10.73 -1.97 -7.87
C PRO A 390 -11.10 -0.91 -8.90
N GLY A 391 -10.11 -0.29 -9.55
CA GLY A 391 -10.33 0.70 -10.60
C GLY A 391 -11.23 0.21 -11.74
N PRO A 392 -11.08 -1.04 -12.24
CA PRO A 392 -12.00 -1.61 -13.24
C PRO A 392 -13.42 -1.91 -12.71
N GLY A 393 -13.68 -1.70 -11.42
CA GLY A 393 -14.99 -1.91 -10.82
C GLY A 393 -15.45 -3.37 -10.89
N LEU A 394 -16.73 -3.56 -11.16
CA LEU A 394 -17.33 -4.89 -11.28
C LEU A 394 -16.88 -5.67 -12.54
N ALA A 395 -16.14 -5.05 -13.47
CA ALA A 395 -15.67 -5.73 -14.68
C ALA A 395 -14.76 -6.93 -14.36
N VAL A 396 -13.95 -6.84 -13.30
CA VAL A 396 -13.05 -7.93 -12.83
C VAL A 396 -13.72 -8.89 -11.85
N ARG A 397 -15.00 -8.69 -11.59
CA ARG A 397 -15.87 -9.57 -10.76
C ARG A 397 -17.01 -10.18 -11.55
N CYS A 398 -17.19 -9.77 -12.81
CA CYS A 398 -18.10 -10.37 -13.77
C CYS A 398 -17.25 -11.13 -14.80
N LEU A 399 -16.95 -12.41 -14.49
CA LEU A 399 -16.08 -13.23 -15.31
C LEU A 399 -16.71 -13.49 -16.69
N GLY A 400 -15.89 -13.46 -17.73
CA GLY A 400 -16.36 -13.56 -19.10
C GLY A 400 -16.92 -12.26 -19.65
N GLU A 401 -17.96 -12.34 -20.48
CA GLU A 401 -18.56 -11.16 -21.12
C GLU A 401 -19.32 -10.29 -20.12
N ILE A 402 -19.20 -8.97 -20.29
CA ILE A 402 -19.90 -7.96 -19.50
C ILE A 402 -21.16 -7.54 -20.24
N THR A 403 -22.32 -7.79 -19.61
CA THR A 403 -23.62 -7.28 -20.08
C THR A 403 -24.32 -6.53 -18.94
N ARG A 404 -25.28 -5.65 -19.28
CA ARG A 404 -26.08 -4.96 -18.27
C ARG A 404 -26.78 -5.94 -17.32
N GLU A 405 -27.42 -6.96 -17.88
CA GLU A 405 -28.13 -7.98 -17.13
C GLU A 405 -27.21 -8.70 -16.12
N ARG A 406 -26.02 -9.10 -16.56
CA ARG A 406 -25.03 -9.76 -15.69
C ARG A 406 -24.48 -8.84 -14.61
N LEU A 407 -24.24 -7.56 -14.96
CA LEU A 407 -23.83 -6.56 -13.97
C LEU A 407 -24.92 -6.30 -12.93
N ASP A 408 -26.19 -6.21 -13.34
CA ASP A 408 -27.29 -6.01 -12.41
C ASP A 408 -27.50 -7.22 -11.51
N THR A 409 -27.38 -8.42 -12.06
CA THR A 409 -27.37 -9.67 -11.28
C THR A 409 -26.25 -9.66 -10.21
N LEU A 410 -25.04 -9.27 -10.61
CA LEU A 410 -23.90 -9.18 -9.70
C LEU A 410 -24.09 -8.08 -8.62
N ARG A 411 -24.63 -6.92 -9.01
CA ARG A 411 -24.92 -5.80 -8.09
C ARG A 411 -25.90 -6.21 -7.00
N GLU A 412 -26.97 -6.92 -7.35
CA GLU A 412 -27.96 -7.41 -6.38
C GLU A 412 -27.34 -8.43 -5.43
N ALA A 413 -26.58 -9.40 -5.93
CA ALA A 413 -25.90 -10.39 -5.10
C ALA A 413 -24.88 -9.75 -4.15
N ASP A 414 -24.03 -8.82 -4.65
CA ASP A 414 -23.04 -8.11 -3.86
C ASP A 414 -23.69 -7.24 -2.75
N ALA A 415 -24.83 -6.62 -3.08
CA ALA A 415 -25.57 -5.80 -2.12
C ALA A 415 -26.11 -6.66 -0.95
N ILE A 416 -26.71 -7.81 -1.24
CA ILE A 416 -27.21 -8.76 -0.23
C ILE A 416 -26.06 -9.28 0.63
N PHE A 417 -24.96 -9.70 0.04
CA PHE A 417 -23.81 -10.21 0.80
C PHE A 417 -23.27 -9.18 1.78
N ARG A 418 -23.05 -7.95 1.31
CA ARG A 418 -22.54 -6.85 2.15
C ARG A 418 -23.53 -6.41 3.22
N GLU A 419 -24.84 -6.46 2.95
CA GLU A 419 -25.89 -6.20 3.91
C GLU A 419 -25.88 -7.22 5.04
N GLU A 420 -25.85 -8.53 4.73
CA GLU A 420 -25.80 -9.58 5.74
C GLU A 420 -24.52 -9.53 6.60
N LEU A 421 -23.38 -9.17 6.01
CA LEU A 421 -22.15 -8.95 6.78
C LEU A 421 -22.27 -7.76 7.74
N ARG A 422 -22.97 -6.67 7.36
CA ARG A 422 -23.25 -5.55 8.27
C ARG A 422 -24.21 -5.94 9.39
N ASN A 423 -25.28 -6.63 9.04
CA ASN A 423 -26.28 -7.10 10.02
C ASN A 423 -25.66 -8.06 11.04
N ALA A 424 -24.66 -8.83 10.62
CA ALA A 424 -23.89 -9.72 11.50
C ALA A 424 -22.75 -9.02 12.26
N GLY A 425 -22.52 -7.71 12.06
CA GLY A 425 -21.44 -6.97 12.70
C GLY A 425 -20.03 -7.31 12.18
N LEU A 426 -19.92 -8.06 11.08
CA LEU A 426 -18.65 -8.55 10.55
C LEU A 426 -17.97 -7.58 9.58
N TYR A 427 -18.75 -6.70 8.93
CA TYR A 427 -18.27 -5.88 7.81
C TYR A 427 -17.05 -5.01 8.14
N ALA A 428 -17.03 -4.41 9.32
CA ALA A 428 -15.95 -3.51 9.75
C ALA A 428 -14.61 -4.22 9.97
N GLY A 429 -14.65 -5.51 10.38
CA GLY A 429 -13.45 -6.32 10.60
C GLY A 429 -12.92 -7.01 9.34
N ILE A 430 -13.65 -6.95 8.23
CA ILE A 430 -13.26 -7.56 6.95
C ILE A 430 -12.58 -6.51 6.08
N TRP A 431 -11.38 -6.81 5.60
CA TRP A 431 -10.61 -5.88 4.76
C TRP A 431 -11.29 -5.65 3.40
N GLN A 432 -11.79 -6.72 2.76
CA GLN A 432 -12.56 -6.65 1.52
C GLN A 432 -13.55 -7.81 1.41
N SER A 433 -14.80 -7.51 1.01
CA SER A 433 -15.85 -8.50 0.76
C SER A 433 -16.61 -8.15 -0.50
N PHE A 434 -16.86 -9.17 -1.35
CA PHE A 434 -17.53 -9.01 -2.63
C PHE A 434 -18.06 -10.32 -3.18
N CYS A 435 -18.94 -10.18 -4.19
CA CYS A 435 -19.39 -11.29 -5.00
C CYS A 435 -18.67 -11.31 -6.36
N VAL A 436 -18.50 -12.52 -6.93
CA VAL A 436 -17.98 -12.76 -8.28
C VAL A 436 -19.00 -13.58 -9.06
N LEU A 437 -19.41 -13.11 -10.23
CA LEU A 437 -20.34 -13.82 -11.08
C LEU A 437 -19.58 -14.70 -12.08
N LEU A 438 -19.85 -16.01 -12.03
CA LEU A 438 -19.20 -16.97 -12.91
C LEU A 438 -20.02 -17.18 -14.21
N PRO A 439 -19.37 -17.35 -15.38
CA PRO A 439 -20.04 -17.66 -16.64
C PRO A 439 -20.39 -19.16 -16.75
N VAL A 440 -20.73 -19.79 -15.63
CA VAL A 440 -21.02 -21.23 -15.54
C VAL A 440 -22.46 -21.42 -15.11
N LYS A 441 -23.24 -22.05 -15.97
CA LYS A 441 -24.63 -22.39 -15.65
C LYS A 441 -24.72 -23.69 -14.87
N SER A 442 -25.34 -23.63 -13.71
CA SER A 442 -25.61 -24.75 -12.83
C SER A 442 -27.06 -25.19 -12.94
N VAL A 443 -27.29 -26.50 -12.78
CA VAL A 443 -28.63 -27.05 -12.66
C VAL A 443 -29.21 -26.71 -11.29
N GLY A 444 -30.43 -26.20 -11.26
CA GLY A 444 -31.19 -25.96 -10.05
C GLY A 444 -32.64 -26.46 -10.19
N VAL A 445 -33.33 -26.59 -9.08
CA VAL A 445 -34.77 -26.88 -9.01
C VAL A 445 -35.42 -25.71 -8.29
N MET A 446 -36.36 -25.04 -8.97
CA MET A 446 -37.15 -23.96 -8.39
C MET A 446 -38.63 -24.23 -8.64
N GLY A 447 -39.37 -24.52 -7.56
CA GLY A 447 -40.67 -25.14 -7.68
C GLY A 447 -40.56 -26.53 -8.35
N ASP A 448 -41.44 -26.85 -9.28
CA ASP A 448 -41.46 -28.16 -9.95
C ASP A 448 -40.66 -28.19 -11.28
N SER A 449 -39.86 -27.13 -11.56
CA SER A 449 -39.13 -27.03 -12.83
C SER A 449 -37.62 -26.98 -12.62
N ARG A 450 -36.88 -27.58 -13.58
CA ARG A 450 -35.43 -27.44 -13.69
C ARG A 450 -35.06 -26.07 -14.21
N THR A 451 -34.05 -25.46 -13.59
CA THR A 451 -33.49 -24.20 -14.02
C THR A 451 -32.01 -24.35 -14.36
N TYR A 452 -31.52 -23.53 -15.30
CA TYR A 452 -30.09 -23.43 -15.62
C TYR A 452 -29.69 -21.97 -15.48
N ARG A 453 -29.04 -21.67 -14.37
CA ARG A 453 -28.66 -20.28 -14.00
C ARG A 453 -27.18 -20.22 -13.58
N GLU A 454 -26.64 -19.00 -13.57
CA GLU A 454 -25.26 -18.80 -13.19
C GLU A 454 -25.00 -19.04 -11.69
N ALA A 455 -23.74 -19.26 -11.36
CA ALA A 455 -23.27 -19.36 -9.99
C ALA A 455 -22.58 -18.08 -9.57
N VAL A 456 -22.70 -17.72 -8.28
CA VAL A 456 -22.00 -16.61 -7.66
C VAL A 456 -21.05 -17.13 -6.58
N VAL A 457 -19.85 -16.53 -6.53
CA VAL A 457 -18.85 -16.78 -5.50
C VAL A 457 -18.89 -15.66 -4.49
N LEU A 458 -18.90 -16.01 -3.20
CA LEU A 458 -18.65 -15.08 -2.10
C LEU A 458 -17.15 -15.06 -1.80
N ARG A 459 -16.56 -13.89 -1.74
CA ARG A 459 -15.17 -13.69 -1.34
C ARG A 459 -15.11 -12.70 -0.20
N ALA A 460 -14.45 -13.08 0.91
CA ALA A 460 -14.17 -12.21 2.04
C ALA A 460 -12.77 -12.51 2.55
N ILE A 461 -11.96 -11.46 2.75
CA ILE A 461 -10.56 -11.59 3.14
C ILE A 461 -10.17 -10.62 4.25
N HIS A 462 -9.20 -11.05 5.05
CA HIS A 462 -8.38 -10.20 5.91
C HIS A 462 -7.05 -9.93 5.23
N SER A 463 -6.57 -8.71 5.29
CA SER A 463 -5.24 -8.29 4.85
C SER A 463 -4.83 -7.03 5.60
N GLN A 464 -3.53 -6.76 5.67
CA GLN A 464 -2.99 -5.48 6.16
C GLN A 464 -2.53 -4.59 5.01
N ASP A 465 -1.89 -5.17 4.01
CA ASP A 465 -1.16 -4.47 2.95
C ASP A 465 -1.51 -4.94 1.52
N ALA A 466 -2.46 -5.86 1.39
CA ALA A 466 -2.83 -6.55 0.14
C ALA A 466 -1.72 -7.45 -0.46
N MET A 467 -0.55 -7.57 0.16
CA MET A 467 0.51 -8.49 -0.30
C MET A 467 0.18 -9.92 0.07
N THR A 468 -0.26 -10.13 1.30
CA THR A 468 -0.81 -11.39 1.78
C THR A 468 -2.26 -11.21 2.20
N ALA A 469 -3.08 -12.24 2.05
CA ALA A 469 -4.46 -12.22 2.49
C ALA A 469 -4.94 -13.59 2.92
N GLU A 470 -5.69 -13.64 4.02
CA GLU A 470 -6.38 -14.84 4.47
C GLU A 470 -7.87 -14.72 4.23
N TRP A 471 -8.52 -15.83 3.87
CA TRP A 471 -9.97 -15.86 3.77
C TRP A 471 -10.63 -15.75 5.15
N VAL A 472 -11.77 -15.07 5.20
CA VAL A 472 -12.54 -14.85 6.43
C VAL A 472 -13.41 -16.08 6.72
N ARG A 473 -13.32 -16.60 7.93
CA ARG A 473 -14.20 -17.67 8.40
C ARG A 473 -15.54 -17.06 8.84
N ILE A 474 -16.46 -16.93 7.88
CA ILE A 474 -17.82 -16.45 8.13
C ILE A 474 -18.62 -17.59 8.75
N ASP A 475 -19.42 -17.26 9.77
CA ASP A 475 -20.34 -18.20 10.40
C ASP A 475 -21.29 -18.83 9.39
N TYR A 476 -21.54 -20.14 9.51
CA TYR A 476 -22.39 -20.88 8.57
C TYR A 476 -23.84 -20.38 8.54
N ASP A 477 -24.37 -19.87 9.65
CA ASP A 477 -25.72 -19.31 9.67
C ASP A 477 -25.82 -18.00 8.86
N VAL A 478 -24.73 -17.21 8.85
CA VAL A 478 -24.64 -16.02 7.98
C VAL A 478 -24.55 -16.43 6.52
N LEU A 479 -23.71 -17.42 6.20
CA LEU A 479 -23.58 -17.94 4.83
C LEU A 479 -24.88 -18.55 4.32
N ASP A 480 -25.62 -19.27 5.18
CA ASP A 480 -26.93 -19.84 4.84
C ASP A 480 -27.95 -18.76 4.51
N ARG A 481 -28.03 -17.70 5.35
CA ARG A 481 -28.91 -16.55 5.07
C ARG A 481 -28.54 -15.87 3.76
N VAL A 482 -27.25 -15.58 3.53
CA VAL A 482 -26.76 -15.00 2.29
C VAL A 482 -27.17 -15.84 1.07
N ALA A 483 -26.89 -17.15 1.13
CA ALA A 483 -27.19 -18.06 0.03
C ALA A 483 -28.70 -18.15 -0.25
N LYS A 484 -29.54 -18.25 0.77
CA LYS A 484 -31.00 -18.25 0.65
C LYS A 484 -31.53 -16.96 0.05
N ARG A 485 -31.06 -15.81 0.54
CA ARG A 485 -31.47 -14.51 0.03
C ARG A 485 -31.08 -14.33 -1.45
N ILE A 486 -29.80 -14.61 -1.79
CA ILE A 486 -29.32 -14.48 -3.16
C ILE A 486 -30.12 -15.36 -4.10
N CYS A 487 -30.34 -16.64 -3.77
CA CYS A 487 -31.08 -17.57 -4.64
C CYS A 487 -32.56 -17.18 -4.79
N ASN A 488 -33.18 -16.57 -3.79
CA ASN A 488 -34.60 -16.20 -3.82
C ASN A 488 -34.85 -14.79 -4.40
N GLU A 489 -33.97 -13.82 -4.10
CA GLU A 489 -34.17 -12.43 -4.45
C GLU A 489 -33.50 -12.05 -5.79
N VAL A 490 -32.40 -12.73 -6.18
CA VAL A 490 -31.64 -12.38 -7.38
C VAL A 490 -32.00 -13.28 -8.54
N LYS A 491 -32.57 -12.69 -9.58
CA LYS A 491 -32.87 -13.41 -10.85
C LYS A 491 -31.55 -13.81 -11.52
N GLY A 492 -31.48 -15.02 -12.06
CA GLY A 492 -30.30 -15.47 -12.82
C GLY A 492 -29.30 -16.31 -12.00
N ILE A 493 -29.43 -16.40 -10.68
CA ILE A 493 -28.59 -17.22 -9.81
C ILE A 493 -29.38 -18.37 -9.19
N ASN A 494 -28.77 -19.55 -9.14
CA ASN A 494 -29.32 -20.72 -8.43
C ASN A 494 -28.25 -21.45 -7.58
N ARG A 495 -27.03 -20.91 -7.51
CA ARG A 495 -25.94 -21.50 -6.73
C ARG A 495 -25.02 -20.43 -6.15
N VAL A 496 -24.72 -20.55 -4.86
CA VAL A 496 -23.78 -19.73 -4.13
C VAL A 496 -22.64 -20.61 -3.63
N VAL A 497 -21.40 -20.19 -3.82
CA VAL A 497 -20.19 -20.86 -3.32
C VAL A 497 -19.31 -19.88 -2.56
N MET A 498 -18.43 -20.38 -1.69
CA MET A 498 -17.47 -19.56 -0.95
C MET A 498 -16.06 -19.87 -1.42
N ASP A 499 -15.27 -18.83 -1.71
CA ASP A 499 -13.84 -18.96 -1.97
C ASP A 499 -13.06 -18.93 -0.66
N VAL A 500 -12.38 -20.05 -0.36
CA VAL A 500 -11.61 -20.29 0.86
C VAL A 500 -10.10 -20.28 0.61
N THR A 501 -9.66 -19.65 -0.47
CA THR A 501 -8.25 -19.63 -0.86
C THR A 501 -7.56 -18.37 -0.37
N SER A 502 -6.42 -18.53 0.30
CA SER A 502 -5.56 -17.43 0.76
C SER A 502 -4.67 -16.87 -0.37
N LYS A 503 -4.10 -15.70 -0.18
CA LYS A 503 -3.04 -15.14 -1.04
C LYS A 503 -1.70 -15.16 -0.29
N PRO A 504 -0.66 -15.82 -0.78
CA PRO A 504 -0.68 -16.77 -1.91
C PRO A 504 -1.44 -18.07 -1.59
N PRO A 505 -1.78 -18.97 -2.56
CA PRO A 505 -1.42 -18.90 -3.99
C PRO A 505 -2.39 -18.09 -4.85
N ALA A 506 -3.62 -17.82 -4.39
CA ALA A 506 -4.57 -17.01 -5.14
C ALA A 506 -4.25 -15.51 -5.07
N THR A 507 -4.92 -14.73 -5.93
CA THR A 507 -4.99 -13.26 -5.83
C THR A 507 -6.21 -12.84 -4.99
N ILE A 508 -6.35 -11.56 -4.70
CA ILE A 508 -7.52 -11.01 -4.00
C ILE A 508 -8.72 -11.00 -4.95
N GLU A 509 -8.58 -10.30 -6.08
CA GLU A 509 -9.57 -10.32 -7.17
C GLU A 509 -9.41 -11.60 -8.00
N TRP A 510 -10.46 -11.99 -8.71
CA TRP A 510 -10.47 -13.19 -9.53
C TRP A 510 -9.96 -12.96 -10.98
N GLU A 511 -10.13 -11.73 -11.50
CA GLU A 511 -9.57 -11.27 -12.78
C GLU A 511 -8.64 -10.08 -12.61
#